data_a25710c384148194005203c551a66b67
#
_entry.id   a25710c384148194005203c551a66b67
#
_cell.length_a   1.000
_cell.length_b   1.000
_cell.length_c   1.000
_cell.angle_alpha   90.00
_cell.angle_beta   90.00
_cell.angle_gamma   90.00
#
_symmetry.space_group_name_H-M   'P 1'
#
loop_
_entity.id
_entity.type
_entity.pdbx_description
1 polymer ?
#
loop_
_entity_poly.entity_id
_entity_poly.type
_entity_poly.pdbx_seq_one_letter_code
_entity_poly.pdbx_strand_id
1 'polypeptide(L)'
;LGDVYKRQILGGVFLKKTKRSKSDSFFNISKYKSSVKTEIFAGLATFLAMAYILTVNPNNILWGGTSDPRFASVFIATALGAIIGTLLMAFLAKMPLAQAPGMGLNAMVGSIIGGAMGFTFSYGNAMALVLVSGIIFLLLSIIPCGKDKYGKKVSLREKIFDGMPKAIRLSIPVGIGLFIAFIGLQNASIIVDNKFTLLQLVDFNNPEFWAKGGTCCSAIVAIFGLIVITILSHYNVKGSVIIGILASTVLSIPLGVANLDILVGKVDGISWKFWENFQAFFSGDNTVFLSFVKGFDFPEGSLLTCIMLTITFAMIDMFDTMGTCVGCCQNAKLIDEDGKPLNYDKIMISDSTATMAGAMLGTSTVTTFVESGAGVSAGGKTGLTALVVAILFLVSMFLFPLFAFIPSAAAASALIYVGVLMMKNVVNIDFENVKNSVPSFITIIAMVLGYSITDGIGMGILIFFILDLSLIHISEPTRH
;
A
#
# COMPACT_ATOMS: atom_id res chain seq x y z
N LEU A 1 47.29 35.30 -31.49
CA LEU A 1 46.19 34.31 -31.64
C LEU A 1 46.49 32.96 -30.99
N GLY A 2 47.76 32.58 -30.75
CA GLY A 2 48.17 31.32 -30.14
C GLY A 2 48.00 31.25 -28.60
N ASP A 3 48.03 32.35 -27.89
CA ASP A 3 47.97 32.37 -26.41
C ASP A 3 46.53 32.41 -25.85
N VAL A 4 45.56 32.86 -26.64
CA VAL A 4 44.15 32.86 -26.25
C VAL A 4 43.56 31.42 -26.32
N TYR A 5 44.00 30.61 -27.29
CA TYR A 5 43.58 29.21 -27.40
C TYR A 5 44.17 28.30 -26.33
N LYS A 6 45.41 28.56 -25.85
CA LYS A 6 46.00 27.78 -24.76
C LYS A 6 45.33 28.07 -23.40
N ARG A 7 44.81 29.27 -23.14
CA ARG A 7 44.09 29.60 -21.91
C ARG A 7 42.70 29.01 -21.86
N GLN A 8 42.02 28.79 -23.00
CA GLN A 8 40.73 28.10 -23.03
C GLN A 8 40.84 26.58 -22.80
N ILE A 9 41.93 25.92 -23.19
CA ILE A 9 42.14 24.50 -22.97
C ILE A 9 42.61 24.21 -21.52
N LEU A 10 43.35 25.10 -20.90
CA LEU A 10 43.78 24.97 -19.49
C LEU A 10 42.76 25.43 -18.45
N GLY A 11 41.77 26.24 -18.84
CA GLY A 11 40.64 26.65 -17.97
C GLY A 11 39.55 25.58 -17.83
N GLY A 12 39.54 24.53 -18.64
CA GLY A 12 38.47 23.51 -18.68
C GLY A 12 38.71 22.26 -17.82
N VAL A 13 39.83 22.14 -17.10
CA VAL A 13 40.19 20.86 -16.40
C VAL A 13 40.54 21.05 -14.92
N PHE A 14 40.05 22.09 -14.26
CA PHE A 14 39.95 22.06 -12.83
C PHE A 14 38.50 21.80 -12.41
N LEU A 15 37.93 20.69 -12.82
CA LEU A 15 36.89 20.03 -12.04
C LEU A 15 37.50 19.74 -10.65
N LYS A 16 37.20 20.64 -9.68
CA LYS A 16 37.42 20.34 -8.26
C LYS A 16 36.92 18.92 -8.02
N LYS A 17 37.81 17.96 -7.82
CA LYS A 17 37.52 16.68 -7.19
C LYS A 17 37.01 17.00 -5.78
N THR A 18 35.75 17.40 -5.68
CA THR A 18 35.03 17.41 -4.41
C THR A 18 35.14 16.00 -3.87
N LYS A 19 35.78 15.81 -2.71
CA LYS A 19 35.79 14.54 -2.00
C LYS A 19 34.35 14.05 -1.95
N ARG A 20 34.03 13.01 -2.76
CA ARG A 20 32.69 12.38 -2.71
C ARG A 20 32.44 11.95 -1.27
N SER A 21 31.32 12.35 -0.70
CA SER A 21 30.93 11.87 0.63
C SER A 21 30.75 10.35 0.56
N LYS A 22 30.94 9.65 1.68
CA LYS A 22 30.72 8.19 1.74
C LYS A 22 29.32 7.82 1.27
N SER A 23 28.31 8.64 1.59
CA SER A 23 26.92 8.48 1.14
C SER A 23 26.75 8.65 -0.37
N ASP A 24 27.46 9.61 -0.99
CA ASP A 24 27.46 9.78 -2.45
C ASP A 24 28.08 8.58 -3.18
N SER A 25 29.15 8.00 -2.62
CA SER A 25 29.77 6.81 -3.17
C SER A 25 28.86 5.57 -3.09
N PHE A 26 28.09 5.42 -1.99
CA PHE A 26 27.25 4.23 -1.77
C PHE A 26 25.94 4.28 -2.57
N PHE A 27 25.25 5.42 -2.56
CA PHE A 27 23.95 5.59 -3.22
C PHE A 27 24.06 6.14 -4.65
N ASN A 28 25.27 6.48 -5.13
CA ASN A 28 25.52 7.05 -6.46
C ASN A 28 24.74 8.34 -6.73
N ILE A 29 24.57 9.21 -5.72
CA ILE A 29 23.73 10.40 -5.77
C ILE A 29 24.13 11.32 -6.93
N SER A 30 25.43 11.57 -7.09
CA SER A 30 25.98 12.39 -8.19
C SER A 30 25.72 11.80 -9.57
N LYS A 31 25.67 10.45 -9.71
CA LYS A 31 25.34 9.77 -10.97
C LYS A 31 23.93 10.11 -11.45
N TYR A 32 23.00 10.24 -10.54
CA TYR A 32 21.60 10.57 -10.85
C TYR A 32 21.31 12.08 -10.81
N LYS A 33 22.36 12.93 -10.75
CA LYS A 33 22.26 14.40 -10.70
C LYS A 33 21.36 14.89 -9.55
N SER A 34 21.42 14.21 -8.40
CA SER A 34 20.73 14.59 -7.16
C SER A 34 21.71 15.14 -6.13
N SER A 35 21.22 15.57 -4.98
CA SER A 35 22.01 16.00 -3.82
C SER A 35 21.48 15.37 -2.55
N VAL A 36 22.36 15.23 -1.53
CA VAL A 36 21.96 14.69 -0.21
C VAL A 36 20.77 15.47 0.37
N LYS A 37 20.78 16.80 0.22
CA LYS A 37 19.68 17.66 0.68
C LYS A 37 18.37 17.34 -0.04
N THR A 38 18.41 17.18 -1.36
CA THR A 38 17.22 16.81 -2.17
C THR A 38 16.68 15.45 -1.75
N GLU A 39 17.54 14.45 -1.56
CA GLU A 39 17.15 13.11 -1.13
C GLU A 39 16.48 13.11 0.26
N ILE A 40 17.00 13.91 1.20
CA ILE A 40 16.40 14.07 2.55
C ILE A 40 15.01 14.70 2.44
N PHE A 41 14.86 15.80 1.70
CA PHE A 41 13.55 16.42 1.50
C PHE A 41 12.56 15.50 0.75
N ALA A 42 13.06 14.72 -0.20
CA ALA A 42 12.26 13.72 -0.89
C ALA A 42 11.78 12.63 0.07
N GLY A 43 12.66 12.12 0.94
CA GLY A 43 12.29 11.15 1.97
C GLY A 43 11.26 11.70 2.95
N LEU A 44 11.40 12.94 3.39
CA LEU A 44 10.39 13.60 4.23
C LEU A 44 9.05 13.75 3.51
N ALA A 45 9.05 14.10 2.21
CA ALA A 45 7.83 14.22 1.41
C ALA A 45 7.12 12.86 1.25
N THR A 46 7.87 11.77 1.00
CA THR A 46 7.32 10.41 0.96
C THR A 46 6.74 10.01 2.30
N PHE A 47 7.49 10.18 3.40
CA PHE A 47 7.04 9.82 4.73
C PHE A 47 5.74 10.55 5.11
N LEU A 48 5.67 11.87 4.90
CA LEU A 48 4.46 12.65 5.18
C LEU A 48 3.26 12.22 4.33
N ALA A 49 3.49 11.68 3.15
CA ALA A 49 2.42 11.18 2.30
C ALA A 49 1.89 9.81 2.77
N MET A 50 2.72 8.97 3.41
CA MET A 50 2.35 7.60 3.76
C MET A 50 2.29 7.30 5.26
N ALA A 51 2.64 8.25 6.14
CA ALA A 51 2.67 8.04 7.60
C ALA A 51 1.31 7.64 8.21
N TYR A 52 0.21 7.95 7.52
CA TYR A 52 -1.14 7.55 7.92
C TYR A 52 -1.30 6.03 8.04
N ILE A 53 -0.45 5.23 7.38
CA ILE A 53 -0.52 3.77 7.44
C ILE A 53 -0.34 3.23 8.86
N LEU A 54 0.41 3.95 9.69
CA LEU A 54 0.62 3.59 11.10
C LEU A 54 -0.69 3.53 11.90
N THR A 55 -1.68 4.34 11.52
CA THR A 55 -3.02 4.33 12.13
C THR A 55 -3.97 3.45 11.35
N VAL A 56 -3.95 3.54 10.02
CA VAL A 56 -4.91 2.86 9.14
C VAL A 56 -4.72 1.34 9.17
N ASN A 57 -3.48 0.85 9.17
CA ASN A 57 -3.23 -0.59 9.14
C ASN A 57 -3.77 -1.33 10.38
N PRO A 58 -3.47 -0.91 11.63
CA PRO A 58 -4.06 -1.54 12.81
C PRO A 58 -5.60 -1.49 12.81
N ASN A 59 -6.19 -0.37 12.40
CA ASN A 59 -7.64 -0.23 12.33
C ASN A 59 -8.28 -1.14 11.27
N ASN A 60 -7.61 -1.40 10.15
CA ASN A 60 -8.13 -2.26 9.09
C ASN A 60 -7.99 -3.76 9.43
N ILE A 61 -6.92 -4.14 10.12
CA ILE A 61 -6.69 -5.53 10.53
C ILE A 61 -7.58 -5.89 11.74
N LEU A 62 -7.76 -4.92 12.66
CA LEU A 62 -8.48 -5.13 13.91
C LEU A 62 -9.81 -4.40 13.89
N TRP A 63 -10.92 -5.12 13.85
CA TRP A 63 -12.27 -4.56 13.81
C TRP A 63 -12.63 -3.73 15.05
N GLY A 64 -11.96 -3.97 16.19
CA GLY A 64 -12.11 -3.21 17.43
C GLY A 64 -11.32 -1.90 17.47
N GLY A 65 -10.46 -1.63 16.47
CA GLY A 65 -9.56 -0.49 16.48
C GLY A 65 -8.74 -0.41 17.77
N THR A 66 -8.65 0.77 18.38
CA THR A 66 -7.90 0.99 19.64
C THR A 66 -8.46 0.27 20.86
N SER A 67 -9.66 -0.30 20.77
CA SER A 67 -10.25 -1.11 21.83
C SER A 67 -9.77 -2.57 21.81
N ASP A 68 -9.13 -3.01 20.71
CA ASP A 68 -8.53 -4.34 20.64
C ASP A 68 -7.19 -4.34 21.39
N PRO A 69 -6.97 -5.25 22.34
CA PRO A 69 -5.73 -5.30 23.12
C PRO A 69 -4.47 -5.54 22.30
N ARG A 70 -4.60 -6.02 21.06
CA ARG A 70 -3.50 -6.24 20.10
C ARG A 70 -3.09 -4.98 19.36
N PHE A 71 -3.83 -3.87 19.48
CA PHE A 71 -3.63 -2.66 18.67
C PHE A 71 -2.18 -2.14 18.74
N ALA A 72 -1.61 -2.04 19.93
CA ALA A 72 -0.23 -1.62 20.12
C ALA A 72 0.76 -2.55 19.42
N SER A 73 0.53 -3.86 19.52
CA SER A 73 1.39 -4.87 18.89
C SER A 73 1.32 -4.78 17.36
N VAL A 74 0.13 -4.61 16.77
CA VAL A 74 -0.04 -4.43 15.31
C VAL A 74 0.56 -3.10 14.84
N PHE A 75 0.46 -2.03 15.64
CA PHE A 75 1.11 -0.76 15.33
C PHE A 75 2.63 -0.89 15.22
N ILE A 76 3.25 -1.55 16.21
CA ILE A 76 4.71 -1.79 16.21
C ILE A 76 5.10 -2.70 15.05
N ALA A 77 4.33 -3.77 14.78
CA ALA A 77 4.53 -4.64 13.62
C ALA A 77 4.47 -3.86 12.31
N THR A 78 3.51 -2.93 12.18
CA THR A 78 3.36 -2.05 11.02
C THR A 78 4.59 -1.18 10.80
N ALA A 79 5.05 -0.52 11.86
CA ALA A 79 6.23 0.35 11.79
C ALA A 79 7.50 -0.45 11.47
N LEU A 80 7.73 -1.58 12.15
CA LEU A 80 8.88 -2.45 11.88
C LEU A 80 8.85 -3.04 10.48
N GLY A 81 7.68 -3.48 9.99
CA GLY A 81 7.51 -3.96 8.62
C GLY A 81 7.86 -2.89 7.59
N ALA A 82 7.36 -1.66 7.80
CA ALA A 82 7.68 -0.51 6.95
C ALA A 82 9.19 -0.17 6.99
N ILE A 83 9.81 -0.22 8.17
CA ILE A 83 11.27 0.01 8.33
C ILE A 83 12.04 -1.04 7.55
N ILE A 84 11.78 -2.33 7.78
CA ILE A 84 12.54 -3.43 7.14
C ILE A 84 12.36 -3.38 5.62
N GLY A 85 11.13 -3.28 5.13
CA GLY A 85 10.85 -3.22 3.70
C GLY A 85 11.52 -2.01 3.04
N THR A 86 11.40 -0.84 3.65
CA THR A 86 12.01 0.38 3.11
C THR A 86 13.54 0.35 3.19
N LEU A 87 14.14 -0.29 4.20
CA LEU A 87 15.60 -0.52 4.25
C LEU A 87 16.06 -1.48 3.15
N LEU A 88 15.29 -2.53 2.84
CA LEU A 88 15.58 -3.39 1.70
C LEU A 88 15.56 -2.60 0.37
N MET A 89 14.58 -1.72 0.20
CA MET A 89 14.56 -0.81 -0.96
C MET A 89 15.77 0.13 -0.99
N ALA A 90 16.18 0.66 0.17
CA ALA A 90 17.32 1.57 0.28
C ALA A 90 18.64 0.89 -0.06
N PHE A 91 18.90 -0.31 0.47
CA PHE A 91 20.21 -0.95 0.42
C PHE A 91 20.34 -2.00 -0.69
N LEU A 92 19.31 -2.84 -0.92
CA LEU A 92 19.34 -3.90 -1.92
C LEU A 92 18.93 -3.37 -3.30
N ALA A 93 17.78 -2.72 -3.41
CA ALA A 93 17.30 -2.17 -4.67
C ALA A 93 17.96 -0.83 -5.01
N LYS A 94 18.38 -0.04 -4.02
CA LYS A 94 18.91 1.32 -4.14
C LYS A 94 17.98 2.28 -4.88
N MET A 95 16.69 2.16 -4.63
CA MET A 95 15.63 2.92 -5.29
C MET A 95 14.94 3.88 -4.30
N PRO A 96 14.41 5.03 -4.78
CA PRO A 96 13.71 6.01 -3.93
C PRO A 96 12.27 5.59 -3.63
N LEU A 97 12.07 4.32 -3.31
CA LEU A 97 10.75 3.72 -3.07
C LEU A 97 10.64 3.34 -1.60
N ALA A 98 9.50 3.61 -1.01
CA ALA A 98 9.19 3.21 0.35
C ALA A 98 8.17 2.06 0.35
N GLN A 99 8.28 1.21 1.36
CA GLN A 99 7.38 0.07 1.57
C GLN A 99 6.69 0.18 2.92
N ALA A 100 5.45 -0.28 2.96
CA ALA A 100 4.67 -0.42 4.18
C ALA A 100 3.54 -1.45 3.95
N PRO A 101 2.80 -1.87 5.01
CA PRO A 101 1.66 -2.77 4.83
C PRO A 101 0.62 -2.25 3.86
N GLY A 102 0.33 -3.03 2.80
CA GLY A 102 -0.54 -2.64 1.68
C GLY A 102 -2.01 -2.53 2.06
N MET A 103 -2.67 -1.41 1.75
CA MET A 103 -4.02 -1.11 2.27
C MET A 103 -5.09 -2.12 1.84
N GLY A 104 -5.14 -2.51 0.57
CA GLY A 104 -6.10 -3.51 0.09
C GLY A 104 -5.90 -4.87 0.76
N LEU A 105 -4.64 -5.24 0.95
CA LEU A 105 -4.25 -6.50 1.59
C LEU A 105 -4.49 -6.47 3.11
N ASN A 106 -4.35 -5.31 3.76
CA ASN A 106 -4.69 -5.12 5.17
C ASN A 106 -6.17 -5.38 5.43
N ALA A 107 -7.02 -4.81 4.58
CA ALA A 107 -8.46 -5.00 4.67
C ALA A 107 -8.86 -6.45 4.40
N MET A 108 -8.18 -7.12 3.46
CA MET A 108 -8.37 -8.55 3.20
C MET A 108 -7.98 -9.41 4.40
N VAL A 109 -6.85 -9.10 5.07
CA VAL A 109 -6.46 -9.76 6.32
C VAL A 109 -7.51 -9.55 7.40
N GLY A 110 -7.99 -8.32 7.57
CA GLY A 110 -9.08 -8.01 8.50
C GLY A 110 -10.35 -8.81 8.20
N SER A 111 -10.76 -8.90 6.93
CA SER A 111 -11.93 -9.67 6.50
C SER A 111 -11.80 -11.17 6.80
N ILE A 112 -10.61 -11.73 6.60
CA ILE A 112 -10.32 -13.15 6.92
C ILE A 112 -10.48 -13.39 8.41
N ILE A 113 -9.88 -12.54 9.26
CA ILE A 113 -9.97 -12.62 10.72
C ILE A 113 -11.42 -12.37 11.19
N GLY A 114 -12.15 -11.47 10.54
CA GLY A 114 -13.54 -11.16 10.81
C GLY A 114 -14.55 -12.22 10.38
N GLY A 115 -14.10 -13.32 9.75
CA GLY A 115 -14.96 -14.44 9.35
C GLY A 115 -15.73 -14.23 8.04
N ALA A 116 -15.41 -13.21 7.23
CA ALA A 116 -16.09 -12.91 5.98
C ALA A 116 -15.96 -14.03 4.92
N MET A 117 -15.00 -14.96 5.09
CA MET A 117 -14.74 -16.06 4.16
C MET A 117 -15.50 -17.36 4.49
N GLY A 118 -16.51 -17.29 5.37
CA GLY A 118 -17.30 -18.45 5.78
C GLY A 118 -16.58 -19.41 6.74
N PHE A 119 -15.35 -19.11 7.13
CA PHE A 119 -14.57 -19.85 8.12
C PHE A 119 -14.07 -18.90 9.20
N THR A 120 -13.92 -19.40 10.43
CA THR A 120 -13.33 -18.64 11.55
C THR A 120 -11.81 -18.84 11.53
N PHE A 121 -11.12 -17.94 10.84
CA PHE A 121 -9.66 -17.94 10.84
C PHE A 121 -9.13 -17.17 12.04
N SER A 122 -8.11 -17.74 12.68
CA SER A 122 -7.35 -17.03 13.72
C SER A 122 -6.43 -15.98 13.11
N TYR A 123 -5.96 -15.04 13.94
CA TYR A 123 -4.93 -14.08 13.53
C TYR A 123 -3.67 -14.78 12.98
N GLY A 124 -3.26 -15.88 13.65
CA GLY A 124 -2.13 -16.68 13.21
C GLY A 124 -2.35 -17.31 11.83
N ASN A 125 -3.56 -17.83 11.53
CA ASN A 125 -3.87 -18.38 10.22
C ASN A 125 -3.68 -17.33 9.12
N ALA A 126 -4.19 -16.11 9.31
CA ALA A 126 -4.02 -15.03 8.35
C ALA A 126 -2.53 -14.70 8.12
N MET A 127 -1.73 -14.63 9.19
CA MET A 127 -0.28 -14.38 9.08
C MET A 127 0.45 -15.54 8.40
N ALA A 128 0.04 -16.79 8.61
CA ALA A 128 0.60 -17.95 7.91
C ALA A 128 0.32 -17.88 6.40
N LEU A 129 -0.91 -17.50 6.00
CA LEU A 129 -1.25 -17.30 4.58
C LEU A 129 -0.40 -16.20 3.93
N VAL A 130 -0.21 -15.07 4.63
CA VAL A 130 0.65 -13.96 4.17
C VAL A 130 2.11 -14.41 4.06
N LEU A 131 2.63 -15.19 5.02
CA LEU A 131 4.00 -15.71 4.95
C LEU A 131 4.19 -16.62 3.74
N VAL A 132 3.29 -17.57 3.53
CA VAL A 132 3.36 -18.50 2.39
C VAL A 132 3.23 -17.74 1.07
N SER A 133 2.37 -16.72 0.99
CA SER A 133 2.25 -15.87 -0.20
C SER A 133 3.54 -15.13 -0.52
N GLY A 134 4.24 -14.59 0.50
CA GLY A 134 5.53 -13.96 0.34
C GLY A 134 6.63 -14.92 -0.15
N ILE A 135 6.62 -16.18 0.34
CA ILE A 135 7.52 -17.22 -0.16
C ILE A 135 7.23 -17.54 -1.63
N ILE A 136 5.97 -17.71 -2.00
CA ILE A 136 5.56 -17.95 -3.40
C ILE A 136 6.02 -16.78 -4.26
N PHE A 137 5.76 -15.55 -3.86
CA PHE A 137 6.18 -14.35 -4.60
C PHE A 137 7.71 -14.29 -4.77
N LEU A 138 8.48 -14.62 -3.72
CA LEU A 138 9.95 -14.68 -3.80
C LEU A 138 10.40 -15.74 -4.81
N LEU A 139 9.83 -16.95 -4.75
CA LEU A 139 10.13 -18.01 -5.70
C LEU A 139 9.82 -17.60 -7.14
N LEU A 140 8.64 -17.02 -7.37
CA LEU A 140 8.25 -16.53 -8.70
C LEU A 140 9.20 -15.43 -9.22
N SER A 141 9.80 -14.64 -8.31
CA SER A 141 10.74 -13.57 -8.66
C SER A 141 12.16 -14.07 -8.95
N ILE A 142 12.58 -15.19 -8.34
CA ILE A 142 13.93 -15.74 -8.49
C ILE A 142 13.99 -16.78 -9.62
N ILE A 143 12.93 -17.58 -9.82
CA ILE A 143 12.95 -18.67 -10.81
C ILE A 143 13.01 -18.11 -12.24
N PRO A 144 14.09 -18.37 -12.99
CA PRO A 144 14.20 -17.94 -14.38
C PRO A 144 13.30 -18.81 -15.27
N CYS A 145 12.48 -18.18 -16.10
CA CYS A 145 11.54 -18.87 -16.99
C CYS A 145 11.72 -18.45 -18.47
N GLY A 146 12.94 -18.49 -18.97
CA GLY A 146 13.26 -18.19 -20.36
C GLY A 146 14.14 -16.95 -20.54
N LYS A 147 14.20 -16.48 -21.78
CA LYS A 147 14.93 -15.27 -22.16
C LYS A 147 13.99 -14.36 -22.94
N ASP A 148 14.17 -13.06 -22.81
CA ASP A 148 13.49 -12.07 -23.63
C ASP A 148 14.08 -12.00 -25.06
N LYS A 149 13.53 -11.09 -25.88
CA LYS A 149 13.99 -10.86 -27.25
C LYS A 149 15.48 -10.45 -27.35
N TYR A 150 16.06 -9.99 -26.23
CA TYR A 150 17.45 -9.53 -26.12
C TYR A 150 18.36 -10.53 -25.42
N GLY A 151 17.89 -11.75 -25.12
CA GLY A 151 18.63 -12.80 -24.43
C GLY A 151 18.78 -12.64 -22.92
N LYS A 152 18.14 -11.64 -22.30
CA LYS A 152 18.10 -11.43 -20.85
C LYS A 152 17.16 -12.45 -20.20
N LYS A 153 17.55 -12.99 -19.04
CA LYS A 153 16.70 -13.93 -18.30
C LYS A 153 15.43 -13.23 -17.82
N VAL A 154 14.28 -13.84 -18.09
CA VAL A 154 12.96 -13.39 -17.65
C VAL A 154 12.52 -14.27 -16.49
N SER A 155 12.03 -13.69 -15.41
CA SER A 155 11.49 -14.44 -14.28
C SER A 155 10.11 -15.03 -14.60
N LEU A 156 9.74 -16.10 -13.86
CA LEU A 156 8.41 -16.71 -14.02
C LEU A 156 7.29 -15.68 -13.74
N ARG A 157 7.51 -14.79 -12.79
CA ARG A 157 6.64 -13.65 -12.47
C ARG A 157 6.35 -12.76 -13.69
N GLU A 158 7.39 -12.34 -14.43
CA GLU A 158 7.21 -11.52 -15.64
C GLU A 158 6.34 -12.24 -16.68
N LYS A 159 6.54 -13.53 -16.87
CA LYS A 159 5.72 -14.32 -17.80
C LYS A 159 4.26 -14.41 -17.37
N ILE A 160 3.99 -14.58 -16.06
CA ILE A 160 2.62 -14.59 -15.54
C ILE A 160 1.96 -13.22 -15.79
N PHE A 161 2.68 -12.13 -15.48
CA PHE A 161 2.18 -10.78 -15.70
C PHE A 161 1.90 -10.49 -17.16
N ASP A 162 2.83 -10.84 -18.05
CA ASP A 162 2.65 -10.61 -19.49
C ASP A 162 1.58 -11.53 -20.10
N GLY A 163 1.34 -12.71 -19.52
CA GLY A 163 0.28 -13.65 -19.91
C GLY A 163 -1.13 -13.23 -19.50
N MET A 164 -1.26 -12.29 -18.54
CA MET A 164 -2.57 -11.81 -18.12
C MET A 164 -3.14 -10.80 -19.13
N PRO A 165 -4.43 -10.85 -19.46
CA PRO A 165 -5.10 -9.90 -20.35
C PRO A 165 -4.87 -8.45 -19.90
N LYS A 166 -4.50 -7.57 -20.83
CA LYS A 166 -4.21 -6.17 -20.53
C LYS A 166 -5.37 -5.47 -19.82
N ALA A 167 -6.61 -5.78 -20.23
CA ALA A 167 -7.82 -5.23 -19.64
C ALA A 167 -7.91 -5.53 -18.14
N ILE A 168 -7.64 -6.79 -17.74
CA ILE A 168 -7.64 -7.21 -16.34
C ILE A 168 -6.51 -6.52 -15.56
N ARG A 169 -5.29 -6.50 -16.09
CA ARG A 169 -4.15 -5.81 -15.45
C ARG A 169 -4.41 -4.36 -15.13
N LEU A 170 -5.10 -3.65 -16.03
CA LEU A 170 -5.44 -2.24 -15.86
C LEU A 170 -6.62 -2.02 -14.90
N SER A 171 -7.54 -2.99 -14.81
CA SER A 171 -8.71 -2.88 -13.92
C SER A 171 -8.40 -3.22 -12.47
N ILE A 172 -7.37 -4.03 -12.18
CA ILE A 172 -6.98 -4.38 -10.80
C ILE A 172 -6.74 -3.15 -9.92
N PRO A 173 -5.83 -2.21 -10.25
CA PRO A 173 -5.59 -1.05 -9.41
C PRO A 173 -6.82 -0.14 -9.28
N VAL A 174 -7.67 -0.07 -10.30
CA VAL A 174 -8.94 0.68 -10.25
C VAL A 174 -9.92 0.04 -9.28
N GLY A 175 -10.09 -1.28 -9.37
CA GLY A 175 -10.97 -2.03 -8.46
C GLY A 175 -10.49 -1.97 -7.00
N ILE A 176 -9.19 -2.12 -6.76
CA ILE A 176 -8.58 -1.96 -5.44
C ILE A 176 -8.81 -0.54 -4.91
N GLY A 177 -8.62 0.49 -5.74
CA GLY A 177 -8.86 1.87 -5.34
C GLY A 177 -10.29 2.12 -4.92
N LEU A 178 -11.26 1.62 -5.69
CA LEU A 178 -12.69 1.73 -5.35
C LEU A 178 -13.03 0.93 -4.08
N PHE A 179 -12.45 -0.25 -3.91
CA PHE A 179 -12.62 -1.09 -2.72
C PHE A 179 -12.08 -0.39 -1.46
N ILE A 180 -10.90 0.22 -1.52
CA ILE A 180 -10.31 0.99 -0.41
C ILE A 180 -11.19 2.21 -0.07
N ALA A 181 -11.67 2.93 -1.09
CA ALA A 181 -12.60 4.05 -0.88
C ALA A 181 -13.90 3.59 -0.20
N PHE A 182 -14.43 2.44 -0.59
CA PHE A 182 -15.62 1.84 0.00
C PHE A 182 -15.42 1.51 1.48
N ILE A 183 -14.28 0.89 1.85
CA ILE A 183 -13.91 0.66 3.25
C ILE A 183 -13.78 2.00 4.00
N GLY A 184 -13.17 3.01 3.38
CA GLY A 184 -13.11 4.35 3.95
C GLY A 184 -14.50 4.93 4.24
N LEU A 185 -15.46 4.78 3.33
CA LEU A 185 -16.84 5.24 3.51
C LEU A 185 -17.54 4.49 4.66
N GLN A 186 -17.28 3.21 4.84
CA GLN A 186 -17.79 2.42 5.97
C GLN A 186 -17.16 2.84 7.30
N ASN A 187 -15.82 2.96 7.37
CA ASN A 187 -15.11 3.38 8.58
C ASN A 187 -15.47 4.80 9.03
N ALA A 188 -15.87 5.64 8.07
CA ALA A 188 -16.41 6.98 8.32
C ALA A 188 -17.87 6.99 8.73
N SER A 189 -18.57 5.86 8.72
CA SER A 189 -20.01 5.75 8.88
C SER A 189 -20.81 6.60 7.89
N ILE A 190 -20.23 6.93 6.73
CA ILE A 190 -20.96 7.61 5.63
C ILE A 190 -21.90 6.62 4.96
N ILE A 191 -21.45 5.39 4.78
CA ILE A 191 -22.25 4.25 4.30
C ILE A 191 -22.48 3.32 5.49
N VAL A 192 -23.73 2.96 5.72
CA VAL A 192 -24.19 2.05 6.78
C VAL A 192 -25.00 0.91 6.16
N ASP A 193 -25.14 -0.18 6.90
CA ASP A 193 -25.94 -1.31 6.48
C ASP A 193 -27.44 -0.98 6.45
N ASN A 194 -28.17 -1.61 5.53
CA ASN A 194 -29.60 -1.51 5.42
C ASN A 194 -30.19 -2.86 5.02
N LYS A 195 -31.15 -3.34 5.78
CA LYS A 195 -31.79 -4.66 5.56
C LYS A 195 -32.50 -4.80 4.21
N PHE A 196 -32.90 -3.69 3.59
CA PHE A 196 -33.67 -3.71 2.34
C PHE A 196 -32.82 -3.47 1.09
N THR A 197 -31.78 -2.60 1.21
CA THR A 197 -30.95 -2.16 0.08
C THR A 197 -29.50 -2.60 0.21
N LEU A 198 -29.15 -3.40 1.22
CA LEU A 198 -27.82 -3.80 1.65
C LEU A 198 -27.01 -2.63 2.23
N LEU A 199 -27.04 -1.47 1.59
CA LEU A 199 -26.28 -0.28 1.97
C LEU A 199 -27.15 0.97 1.80
N GLN A 200 -26.94 1.95 2.68
CA GLN A 200 -27.51 3.29 2.55
C GLN A 200 -26.54 4.34 3.07
N LEU A 201 -26.76 5.60 2.70
CA LEU A 201 -26.10 6.72 3.35
C LEU A 201 -26.63 6.89 4.78
N VAL A 202 -25.77 7.37 5.68
CA VAL A 202 -26.18 7.71 7.04
C VAL A 202 -27.34 8.72 7.00
N ASP A 203 -28.34 8.50 7.83
CA ASP A 203 -29.49 9.41 7.92
C ASP A 203 -29.16 10.63 8.80
N PHE A 204 -28.86 11.74 8.15
CA PHE A 204 -28.58 13.01 8.82
C PHE A 204 -29.81 13.65 9.48
N ASN A 205 -31.03 13.16 9.22
CA ASN A 205 -32.24 13.67 9.83
C ASN A 205 -32.56 12.98 11.18
N ASN A 206 -31.90 11.86 11.50
CA ASN A 206 -32.10 11.15 12.76
C ASN A 206 -31.32 11.83 13.89
N PRO A 207 -32.02 12.41 14.91
CA PRO A 207 -31.36 13.10 16.02
C PRO A 207 -30.43 12.20 16.85
N GLU A 208 -30.71 10.89 16.95
CA GLU A 208 -29.91 9.95 17.72
C GLU A 208 -28.48 9.81 17.14
N PHE A 209 -28.33 9.96 15.84
CA PHE A 209 -27.03 9.85 15.16
C PHE A 209 -26.13 11.07 15.35
N TRP A 210 -26.68 12.17 15.93
CA TRP A 210 -25.95 13.39 16.29
C TRP A 210 -25.44 13.39 17.73
N ALA A 211 -25.69 12.32 18.49
CA ALA A 211 -25.06 12.17 19.80
C ALA A 211 -23.52 12.29 19.70
N LYS A 212 -22.87 12.75 20.78
CA LYS A 212 -21.42 12.84 20.82
C LYS A 212 -20.78 11.49 20.47
N GLY A 213 -19.89 11.47 19.47
CA GLY A 213 -19.30 10.24 18.96
C GLY A 213 -20.21 9.41 18.04
N GLY A 214 -21.41 9.91 17.71
CA GLY A 214 -22.37 9.21 16.85
C GLY A 214 -21.93 9.13 15.38
N THR A 215 -22.71 8.38 14.60
CA THR A 215 -22.41 8.10 13.18
C THR A 215 -22.36 9.35 12.31
N CYS A 216 -23.26 10.33 12.52
CA CYS A 216 -23.23 11.59 11.80
C CYS A 216 -21.99 12.42 12.14
N CYS A 217 -21.56 12.43 13.40
CA CYS A 217 -20.33 13.11 13.81
C CYS A 217 -19.10 12.48 13.12
N SER A 218 -19.04 11.16 13.05
CA SER A 218 -17.96 10.43 12.35
C SER A 218 -17.95 10.75 10.85
N ALA A 219 -19.13 10.75 10.20
CA ALA A 219 -19.27 11.10 8.79
C ALA A 219 -18.79 12.53 8.50
N ILE A 220 -19.13 13.51 9.35
CA ILE A 220 -18.69 14.90 9.20
C ILE A 220 -17.18 15.03 9.35
N VAL A 221 -16.57 14.33 10.34
CA VAL A 221 -15.12 14.32 10.53
C VAL A 221 -14.42 13.84 9.27
N ALA A 222 -14.89 12.74 8.66
CA ALA A 222 -14.30 12.18 7.45
C ALA A 222 -14.50 13.09 6.23
N ILE A 223 -15.70 13.65 6.03
CA ILE A 223 -15.99 14.57 4.91
C ILE A 223 -15.12 15.83 5.03
N PHE A 224 -15.01 16.40 6.23
CA PHE A 224 -14.15 17.55 6.47
C PHE A 224 -12.68 17.23 6.14
N GLY A 225 -12.16 16.08 6.62
CA GLY A 225 -10.81 15.64 6.33
C GLY A 225 -10.57 15.48 4.83
N LEU A 226 -11.52 14.89 4.10
CA LEU A 226 -11.45 14.71 2.66
C LEU A 226 -11.41 16.05 1.92
N ILE A 227 -12.22 17.03 2.34
CA ILE A 227 -12.22 18.39 1.76
C ILE A 227 -10.86 19.05 1.98
N VAL A 228 -10.32 19.00 3.22
CA VAL A 228 -9.01 19.58 3.54
C VAL A 228 -7.91 18.92 2.71
N ILE A 229 -7.88 17.58 2.63
CA ILE A 229 -6.91 16.85 1.80
C ILE A 229 -6.99 17.31 0.34
N THR A 230 -8.20 17.39 -0.20
CA THR A 230 -8.44 17.75 -1.60
C THR A 230 -7.95 19.18 -1.90
N ILE A 231 -8.28 20.15 -1.02
CA ILE A 231 -7.85 21.54 -1.17
C ILE A 231 -6.32 21.63 -1.11
N LEU A 232 -5.69 21.04 -0.11
CA LEU A 232 -4.24 21.07 0.04
C LEU A 232 -3.52 20.35 -1.11
N SER A 233 -4.08 19.25 -1.60
CA SER A 233 -3.56 18.52 -2.74
C SER A 233 -3.66 19.34 -4.03
N HIS A 234 -4.76 20.10 -4.23
CA HIS A 234 -4.91 21.01 -5.35
C HIS A 234 -3.79 22.05 -5.38
N TYR A 235 -3.43 22.59 -4.23
CA TYR A 235 -2.29 23.55 -4.08
C TYR A 235 -0.92 22.84 -4.05
N ASN A 236 -0.83 21.54 -4.31
CA ASN A 236 0.41 20.74 -4.30
C ASN A 236 1.16 20.84 -2.96
N VAL A 237 0.44 20.97 -1.84
CA VAL A 237 1.04 20.98 -0.49
C VAL A 237 1.54 19.58 -0.17
N LYS A 238 2.85 19.46 0.08
CA LYS A 238 3.47 18.19 0.49
C LYS A 238 2.92 17.75 1.85
N GLY A 239 2.50 16.48 1.93
CA GLY A 239 1.88 15.95 3.15
C GLY A 239 0.41 16.34 3.34
N SER A 240 -0.31 16.74 2.28
CA SER A 240 -1.73 17.11 2.31
C SER A 240 -2.59 16.06 3.04
N VAL A 241 -2.29 14.77 2.87
CA VAL A 241 -3.03 13.66 3.48
C VAL A 241 -2.88 13.70 5.00
N ILE A 242 -1.66 13.77 5.53
CA ILE A 242 -1.46 13.78 6.99
C ILE A 242 -1.99 15.08 7.62
N ILE A 243 -1.85 16.22 6.95
CA ILE A 243 -2.42 17.48 7.42
C ILE A 243 -3.94 17.40 7.50
N GLY A 244 -4.59 16.80 6.50
CA GLY A 244 -6.04 16.60 6.50
C GLY A 244 -6.50 15.67 7.61
N ILE A 245 -5.78 14.56 7.86
CA ILE A 245 -6.06 13.65 8.98
C ILE A 245 -5.91 14.40 10.31
N LEU A 246 -4.85 15.16 10.51
CA LEU A 246 -4.66 15.93 11.75
C LEU A 246 -5.74 17.00 11.93
N ALA A 247 -6.11 17.72 10.89
CA ALA A 247 -7.20 18.70 10.94
C ALA A 247 -8.54 18.04 11.30
N SER A 248 -8.87 16.90 10.70
CA SER A 248 -10.08 16.15 11.03
C SER A 248 -10.02 15.53 12.44
N THR A 249 -8.84 15.11 12.91
CA THR A 249 -8.64 14.66 14.28
C THR A 249 -8.90 15.80 15.28
N VAL A 250 -8.44 17.01 15.00
CA VAL A 250 -8.77 18.18 15.85
C VAL A 250 -10.27 18.45 15.86
N LEU A 251 -10.93 18.40 14.71
CA LEU A 251 -12.40 18.54 14.64
C LEU A 251 -13.14 17.42 15.37
N SER A 252 -12.59 16.22 15.44
CA SER A 252 -13.22 15.07 16.11
C SER A 252 -13.30 15.22 17.63
N ILE A 253 -12.47 16.09 18.24
CA ILE A 253 -12.45 16.32 19.70
C ILE A 253 -13.77 16.91 20.19
N PRO A 254 -14.24 18.07 19.69
CA PRO A 254 -15.51 18.65 20.15
C PRO A 254 -16.73 17.79 19.77
N LEU A 255 -16.63 17.00 18.70
CA LEU A 255 -17.69 16.09 18.26
C LEU A 255 -17.72 14.78 19.08
N GLY A 256 -16.75 14.55 19.96
CA GLY A 256 -16.68 13.38 20.83
C GLY A 256 -16.30 12.08 20.11
N VAL A 257 -15.80 12.16 18.87
CA VAL A 257 -15.34 11.01 18.09
C VAL A 257 -13.93 10.57 18.51
N ALA A 258 -13.06 11.52 18.91
CA ALA A 258 -11.72 11.23 19.42
C ALA A 258 -11.76 10.92 20.92
N ASN A 259 -11.05 9.87 21.33
CA ASN A 259 -10.90 9.48 22.73
C ASN A 259 -9.67 10.15 23.35
N LEU A 260 -9.89 11.20 24.14
CA LEU A 260 -8.83 11.95 24.83
C LEU A 260 -8.09 11.13 25.90
N ASP A 261 -8.69 10.07 26.43
CA ASP A 261 -8.07 9.21 27.44
C ASP A 261 -6.82 8.49 26.91
N ILE A 262 -6.72 8.33 25.59
CA ILE A 262 -5.53 7.80 24.91
C ILE A 262 -4.30 8.71 25.15
N LEU A 263 -4.45 10.02 25.02
CA LEU A 263 -3.33 10.97 25.21
C LEU A 263 -2.90 11.07 26.67
N VAL A 264 -3.84 10.85 27.59
CA VAL A 264 -3.57 10.89 29.05
C VAL A 264 -3.03 9.55 29.57
N GLY A 265 -2.97 8.51 28.70
CA GLY A 265 -2.44 7.19 29.07
C GLY A 265 -3.39 6.40 29.99
N LYS A 266 -4.70 6.62 29.89
CA LYS A 266 -5.72 5.90 30.65
C LYS A 266 -6.29 4.68 29.93
N VAL A 267 -5.86 4.46 28.67
CA VAL A 267 -6.29 3.31 27.87
C VAL A 267 -5.24 2.22 28.01
N ASP A 268 -5.66 1.04 28.44
CA ASP A 268 -4.80 -0.11 28.61
C ASP A 268 -4.12 -0.49 27.28
N GLY A 269 -2.82 -0.76 27.33
CA GLY A 269 -2.02 -1.14 26.16
C GLY A 269 -1.53 0.05 25.32
N ILE A 270 -1.92 1.30 25.62
CA ILE A 270 -1.42 2.51 24.93
C ILE A 270 -0.67 3.38 25.92
N SER A 271 0.66 3.33 25.90
CA SER A 271 1.51 4.04 26.84
C SER A 271 2.53 4.92 26.10
N TRP A 272 2.90 6.06 26.71
CA TRP A 272 4.02 6.88 26.27
C TRP A 272 5.38 6.24 26.56
N LYS A 273 5.41 5.19 27.37
CA LYS A 273 6.60 4.45 27.71
C LYS A 273 6.94 3.44 26.59
N PHE A 274 7.67 3.92 25.60
CA PHE A 274 8.05 3.14 24.42
C PHE A 274 8.60 1.74 24.76
N TRP A 275 9.47 1.64 25.77
CA TRP A 275 10.10 0.37 26.13
C TRP A 275 9.11 -0.67 26.68
N GLU A 276 8.06 -0.23 27.39
CA GLU A 276 6.99 -1.13 27.85
C GLU A 276 6.19 -1.68 26.66
N ASN A 277 5.78 -0.82 25.74
CA ASN A 277 5.08 -1.23 24.52
C ASN A 277 5.96 -2.15 23.65
N PHE A 278 7.25 -1.81 23.51
CA PHE A 278 8.20 -2.60 22.71
C PHE A 278 8.49 -3.97 23.35
N GLN A 279 8.64 -4.05 24.68
CA GLN A 279 8.78 -5.30 25.39
C GLN A 279 7.52 -6.16 25.30
N ALA A 280 6.34 -5.55 25.45
CA ALA A 280 5.05 -6.22 25.31
C ALA A 280 4.84 -6.79 23.89
N PHE A 281 5.39 -6.14 22.86
CA PHE A 281 5.36 -6.65 21.50
C PHE A 281 6.06 -8.01 21.35
N PHE A 282 7.16 -8.27 22.05
CA PHE A 282 7.89 -9.54 21.94
C PHE A 282 7.41 -10.61 22.91
N SER A 283 6.91 -10.24 24.08
CA SER A 283 6.64 -11.18 25.18
C SER A 283 5.31 -10.97 25.91
N GLY A 284 4.43 -10.08 25.40
CA GLY A 284 3.11 -9.85 25.98
C GLY A 284 2.08 -10.91 25.57
N ASP A 285 1.03 -11.08 26.39
CA ASP A 285 -0.07 -12.02 26.10
C ASP A 285 -0.83 -11.67 24.79
N ASN A 286 -0.85 -10.39 24.41
CA ASN A 286 -1.52 -9.87 23.23
C ASN A 286 -0.53 -9.62 22.05
N THR A 287 0.61 -10.30 22.06
CA THR A 287 1.59 -10.16 20.98
C THR A 287 1.09 -10.75 19.67
N VAL A 288 1.35 -10.05 18.57
CA VAL A 288 1.17 -10.57 17.21
C VAL A 288 2.47 -11.10 16.61
N PHE A 289 3.60 -10.86 17.29
CA PHE A 289 4.92 -11.31 16.85
C PHE A 289 4.98 -12.84 16.76
N LEU A 290 5.44 -13.34 15.63
CA LEU A 290 5.50 -14.78 15.29
C LEU A 290 4.16 -15.52 15.45
N SER A 291 3.02 -14.82 15.38
CA SER A 291 1.70 -15.45 15.50
C SER A 291 1.45 -16.53 14.42
N PHE A 292 2.10 -16.43 13.27
CA PHE A 292 2.03 -17.42 12.20
C PHE A 292 2.48 -18.83 12.62
N VAL A 293 3.35 -18.95 13.63
CA VAL A 293 3.87 -20.26 14.09
C VAL A 293 2.74 -21.17 14.58
N LYS A 294 1.73 -20.59 15.22
CA LYS A 294 0.50 -21.29 15.64
C LYS A 294 -0.59 -21.21 14.54
N GLY A 295 -0.29 -20.61 13.39
CA GLY A 295 -1.26 -20.32 12.34
C GLY A 295 -1.39 -21.39 11.27
N PHE A 296 -0.64 -22.49 11.34
CA PHE A 296 -0.74 -23.59 10.38
C PHE A 296 -1.82 -24.63 10.73
N ASP A 297 -2.50 -24.43 11.87
CA ASP A 297 -3.69 -25.20 12.25
C ASP A 297 -4.94 -24.51 11.65
N PHE A 298 -5.26 -24.86 10.42
CA PHE A 298 -6.36 -24.29 9.67
C PHE A 298 -7.68 -24.99 9.97
N PRO A 299 -8.83 -24.29 9.90
CA PRO A 299 -10.14 -24.90 10.07
C PRO A 299 -10.36 -26.07 9.12
N GLU A 300 -11.03 -27.13 9.56
CA GLU A 300 -11.34 -28.29 8.72
C GLU A 300 -12.14 -27.87 7.47
N GLY A 301 -11.80 -28.45 6.34
CA GLY A 301 -12.46 -28.14 5.05
C GLY A 301 -12.03 -26.82 4.40
N SER A 302 -11.19 -26.00 5.05
CA SER A 302 -10.76 -24.69 4.51
C SER A 302 -9.57 -24.75 3.52
N LEU A 303 -9.03 -25.94 3.22
CA LEU A 303 -7.80 -26.09 2.42
C LEU A 303 -7.88 -25.36 1.07
N LEU A 304 -8.99 -25.53 0.33
CA LEU A 304 -9.16 -24.86 -0.96
C LEU A 304 -9.18 -23.34 -0.81
N THR A 305 -9.89 -22.85 0.19
CA THR A 305 -9.94 -21.42 0.52
C THR A 305 -8.54 -20.89 0.88
N CYS A 306 -7.76 -21.61 1.68
CA CYS A 306 -6.39 -21.25 2.03
C CYS A 306 -5.49 -21.15 0.79
N ILE A 307 -5.57 -22.11 -0.13
CA ILE A 307 -4.81 -22.10 -1.39
C ILE A 307 -5.20 -20.88 -2.23
N MET A 308 -6.49 -20.63 -2.41
CA MET A 308 -6.99 -19.49 -3.17
C MET A 308 -6.58 -18.18 -2.57
N LEU A 309 -6.72 -17.99 -1.26
CA LEU A 309 -6.29 -16.79 -0.54
C LEU A 309 -4.79 -16.56 -0.66
N THR A 310 -3.97 -17.59 -0.51
CA THR A 310 -2.50 -17.49 -0.62
C THR A 310 -2.06 -17.05 -2.01
N ILE A 311 -2.65 -17.64 -3.06
CA ILE A 311 -2.37 -17.25 -4.44
C ILE A 311 -2.79 -15.80 -4.67
N THR A 312 -3.96 -15.41 -4.14
CA THR A 312 -4.47 -14.06 -4.26
C THR A 312 -3.57 -13.04 -3.57
N PHE A 313 -3.15 -13.30 -2.33
CA PHE A 313 -2.18 -12.43 -1.65
C PHE A 313 -0.91 -12.24 -2.49
N ALA A 314 -0.34 -13.33 -3.01
CA ALA A 314 0.87 -13.27 -3.83
C ALA A 314 0.65 -12.47 -5.13
N MET A 315 -0.49 -12.66 -5.79
CA MET A 315 -0.82 -11.98 -7.05
C MET A 315 -1.07 -10.48 -6.85
N ILE A 316 -1.87 -10.11 -5.84
CA ILE A 316 -2.17 -8.69 -5.56
C ILE A 316 -0.90 -7.95 -5.16
N ASP A 317 -0.11 -8.50 -4.24
CA ASP A 317 1.16 -7.93 -3.78
C ASP A 317 2.12 -7.69 -4.96
N MET A 318 2.27 -8.70 -5.81
CA MET A 318 3.07 -8.63 -7.02
C MET A 318 2.58 -7.52 -7.97
N PHE A 319 1.27 -7.44 -8.25
CA PHE A 319 0.75 -6.47 -9.21
C PHE A 319 0.76 -5.04 -8.67
N ASP A 320 0.47 -4.86 -7.38
CA ASP A 320 0.51 -3.56 -6.74
C ASP A 320 1.92 -2.98 -6.79
N THR A 321 2.93 -3.77 -6.40
CA THR A 321 4.34 -3.37 -6.47
C THR A 321 4.79 -3.13 -7.92
N MET A 322 4.41 -3.99 -8.87
CA MET A 322 4.78 -3.80 -10.28
C MET A 322 4.21 -2.49 -10.84
N GLY A 323 2.93 -2.23 -10.61
CA GLY A 323 2.25 -1.02 -11.06
C GLY A 323 2.86 0.25 -10.45
N THR A 324 3.05 0.24 -9.15
CA THR A 324 3.63 1.36 -8.39
C THR A 324 5.07 1.65 -8.82
N CYS A 325 5.90 0.61 -8.95
CA CYS A 325 7.29 0.77 -9.36
C CYS A 325 7.42 1.37 -10.76
N VAL A 326 6.64 0.86 -11.72
CA VAL A 326 6.66 1.40 -13.09
C VAL A 326 6.27 2.88 -13.08
N GLY A 327 5.16 3.24 -12.42
CA GLY A 327 4.69 4.62 -12.35
C GLY A 327 5.69 5.57 -11.67
N CYS A 328 6.22 5.20 -10.50
CA CYS A 328 7.20 6.02 -9.77
C CYS A 328 8.53 6.14 -10.51
N CYS A 329 9.04 5.04 -11.09
CA CYS A 329 10.32 5.04 -11.79
C CYS A 329 10.26 5.78 -13.12
N GLN A 330 9.14 5.76 -13.84
CA GLN A 330 8.92 6.60 -15.04
C GLN A 330 9.00 8.08 -14.68
N ASN A 331 8.31 8.51 -13.62
CA ASN A 331 8.34 9.88 -13.14
C ASN A 331 9.76 10.32 -12.70
N ALA A 332 10.52 9.40 -12.09
CA ALA A 332 11.90 9.63 -11.67
C ALA A 332 12.91 9.61 -12.83
N LYS A 333 12.50 9.13 -14.03
CA LYS A 333 13.40 8.79 -15.15
C LYS A 333 14.42 7.72 -14.75
N LEU A 334 14.01 6.74 -13.96
CA LEU A 334 14.80 5.59 -13.50
C LEU A 334 14.31 4.31 -14.18
N ILE A 335 14.15 4.37 -15.50
CA ILE A 335 13.75 3.27 -16.37
C ILE A 335 14.88 2.94 -17.34
N ASP A 336 14.91 1.70 -17.80
CA ASP A 336 15.80 1.24 -18.87
C ASP A 336 15.22 1.54 -20.27
N GLU A 337 15.92 1.10 -21.33
CA GLU A 337 15.51 1.30 -22.73
C GLU A 337 14.17 0.60 -23.06
N ASP A 338 13.82 -0.45 -22.33
CA ASP A 338 12.58 -1.21 -22.47
C ASP A 338 11.41 -0.61 -21.65
N GLY A 339 11.64 0.50 -20.93
CA GLY A 339 10.66 1.15 -20.07
C GLY A 339 10.43 0.46 -18.72
N LYS A 340 11.31 -0.51 -18.36
CA LYS A 340 11.26 -1.18 -17.05
C LYS A 340 12.04 -0.40 -15.99
N PRO A 341 11.63 -0.44 -14.72
CA PRO A 341 12.38 0.16 -13.62
C PRO A 341 13.82 -0.37 -13.53
N LEU A 342 14.77 0.53 -13.25
CA LEU A 342 16.14 0.11 -12.95
C LEU A 342 16.17 -0.80 -11.72
N ASN A 343 17.00 -1.82 -11.71
CA ASN A 343 17.10 -2.81 -10.62
C ASN A 343 15.78 -3.55 -10.32
N TYR A 344 14.92 -3.75 -11.31
CA TYR A 344 13.58 -4.30 -11.15
C TYR A 344 13.54 -5.61 -10.36
N ASP A 345 14.43 -6.57 -10.66
CA ASP A 345 14.50 -7.84 -9.92
C ASP A 345 14.81 -7.64 -8.44
N LYS A 346 15.69 -6.67 -8.11
CA LYS A 346 16.02 -6.36 -6.72
C LYS A 346 14.87 -5.69 -5.98
N ILE A 347 14.06 -4.88 -6.67
CA ILE A 347 12.85 -4.29 -6.12
C ILE A 347 11.89 -5.41 -5.71
N MET A 348 11.66 -6.39 -6.59
CA MET A 348 10.73 -7.49 -6.34
C MET A 348 11.21 -8.46 -5.25
N ILE A 349 12.53 -8.73 -5.18
CA ILE A 349 13.12 -9.51 -4.09
C ILE A 349 12.98 -8.74 -2.76
N SER A 350 13.20 -7.42 -2.77
CA SER A 350 13.00 -6.59 -1.58
C SER A 350 11.55 -6.65 -1.09
N ASP A 351 10.60 -6.58 -2.00
CA ASP A 351 9.18 -6.57 -1.74
C ASP A 351 8.70 -7.91 -1.14
N SER A 352 8.99 -9.02 -1.84
CA SER A 352 8.64 -10.35 -1.35
C SER A 352 9.29 -10.69 0.00
N THR A 353 10.55 -10.26 0.22
CA THR A 353 11.24 -10.43 1.50
C THR A 353 10.59 -9.57 2.60
N ALA A 354 10.16 -8.35 2.25
CA ALA A 354 9.46 -7.47 3.17
C ALA A 354 8.09 -8.02 3.57
N THR A 355 7.35 -8.63 2.65
CA THR A 355 6.09 -9.34 2.93
C THR A 355 6.29 -10.49 3.90
N MET A 356 7.33 -11.31 3.70
CA MET A 356 7.68 -12.38 4.66
C MET A 356 8.01 -11.80 6.04
N ALA A 357 8.82 -10.74 6.09
CA ALA A 357 9.15 -10.07 7.36
C ALA A 357 7.90 -9.48 8.02
N GLY A 358 6.99 -8.87 7.26
CA GLY A 358 5.70 -8.36 7.75
C GLY A 358 4.86 -9.45 8.43
N ALA A 359 4.70 -10.59 7.77
CA ALA A 359 3.99 -11.75 8.32
C ALA A 359 4.63 -12.28 9.63
N MET A 360 5.97 -12.32 9.68
CA MET A 360 6.71 -12.73 10.89
C MET A 360 6.53 -11.73 12.03
N LEU A 361 6.47 -10.46 11.74
CA LEU A 361 6.20 -9.39 12.70
C LEU A 361 4.73 -9.37 13.15
N GLY A 362 3.82 -9.96 12.40
CA GLY A 362 2.39 -9.95 12.66
C GLY A 362 1.67 -8.76 12.05
N THR A 363 2.11 -8.31 10.87
CA THR A 363 1.37 -7.37 10.03
C THR A 363 1.08 -8.01 8.67
N SER A 364 0.27 -7.35 7.83
CA SER A 364 -0.05 -7.85 6.48
C SER A 364 1.15 -7.77 5.53
N THR A 365 0.92 -8.08 4.26
CA THR A 365 1.93 -7.94 3.19
C THR A 365 2.52 -6.53 3.18
N VAL A 366 3.84 -6.43 3.14
CA VAL A 366 4.57 -5.16 3.07
C VAL A 366 4.95 -4.91 1.62
N THR A 367 4.28 -3.98 0.98
CA THR A 367 4.37 -3.69 -0.45
C THR A 367 4.87 -2.28 -0.74
N THR A 368 5.21 -1.99 -1.99
CA THR A 368 5.71 -0.68 -2.42
C THR A 368 4.58 0.32 -2.54
N PHE A 369 4.70 1.47 -1.86
CA PHE A 369 3.67 2.49 -1.79
C PHE A 369 3.74 3.50 -2.95
N VAL A 370 2.58 3.79 -3.54
CA VAL A 370 2.42 4.78 -4.62
C VAL A 370 2.76 6.20 -4.16
N GLU A 371 2.64 6.47 -2.87
CA GLU A 371 3.03 7.72 -2.22
C GLU A 371 4.54 8.01 -2.33
N SER A 372 5.35 7.01 -2.65
CA SER A 372 6.76 7.21 -3.05
C SER A 372 6.90 8.20 -4.20
N GLY A 373 5.85 8.33 -5.04
CA GLY A 373 5.75 9.33 -6.08
C GLY A 373 5.84 10.77 -5.57
N ALA A 374 5.47 11.06 -4.32
CA ALA A 374 5.63 12.38 -3.71
C ALA A 374 7.11 12.74 -3.52
N GLY A 375 7.92 11.81 -3.02
CA GLY A 375 9.36 11.98 -2.89
C GLY A 375 10.07 12.04 -4.25
N VAL A 376 9.68 11.18 -5.18
CA VAL A 376 10.17 11.20 -6.56
C VAL A 376 9.91 12.56 -7.21
N SER A 377 8.71 13.09 -7.07
CA SER A 377 8.34 14.44 -7.58
C SER A 377 9.11 15.56 -6.88
N ALA A 378 9.57 15.34 -5.62
CA ALA A 378 10.44 16.25 -4.90
C ALA A 378 11.92 16.15 -5.30
N GLY A 379 12.26 15.24 -6.24
CA GLY A 379 13.60 15.05 -6.79
C GLY A 379 14.37 13.86 -6.22
N GLY A 380 13.74 12.98 -5.43
CA GLY A 380 14.33 11.73 -4.92
C GLY A 380 14.62 10.75 -6.06
N LYS A 381 15.83 10.20 -6.10
CA LYS A 381 16.29 9.31 -7.17
C LYS A 381 17.09 8.12 -6.67
N THR A 382 17.39 8.07 -5.39
CA THR A 382 18.32 7.07 -4.85
C THR A 382 17.77 6.41 -3.60
N GLY A 383 18.39 5.29 -3.19
CA GLY A 383 18.05 4.63 -1.92
C GLY A 383 18.23 5.48 -0.66
N LEU A 384 18.89 6.66 -0.76
CA LEU A 384 18.97 7.58 0.38
C LEU A 384 17.60 8.16 0.74
N THR A 385 16.75 8.45 -0.25
CA THR A 385 15.34 8.83 -0.02
C THR A 385 14.62 7.78 0.81
N ALA A 386 14.72 6.50 0.43
CA ALA A 386 14.12 5.39 1.17
C ALA A 386 14.70 5.26 2.59
N LEU A 387 16.03 5.39 2.75
CA LEU A 387 16.67 5.35 4.07
C LEU A 387 16.10 6.43 5.01
N VAL A 388 15.88 7.64 4.52
CA VAL A 388 15.27 8.71 5.33
C VAL A 388 13.86 8.33 5.76
N VAL A 389 13.06 7.75 4.88
CA VAL A 389 11.71 7.26 5.23
C VAL A 389 11.77 6.20 6.33
N ALA A 390 12.68 5.24 6.22
CA ALA A 390 12.84 4.20 7.25
C ALA A 390 13.22 4.79 8.62
N ILE A 391 14.10 5.79 8.65
CA ILE A 391 14.47 6.50 9.90
C ILE A 391 13.26 7.24 10.48
N LEU A 392 12.44 7.87 9.64
CA LEU A 392 11.24 8.57 10.10
C LEU A 392 10.17 7.62 10.64
N PHE A 393 10.01 6.42 10.05
CA PHE A 393 9.16 5.37 10.64
C PHE A 393 9.69 4.90 12.01
N LEU A 394 11.02 4.77 12.17
CA LEU A 394 11.62 4.43 13.46
C LEU A 394 11.31 5.51 14.51
N VAL A 395 11.44 6.79 14.16
CA VAL A 395 11.07 7.91 15.06
C VAL A 395 9.59 7.89 15.41
N SER A 396 8.73 7.53 14.46
CA SER A 396 7.26 7.46 14.66
C SER A 396 6.85 6.43 15.72
N MET A 397 7.63 5.38 15.93
CA MET A 397 7.34 4.38 16.96
C MET A 397 7.33 4.98 18.38
N PHE A 398 8.16 6.01 18.62
CA PHE A 398 8.17 6.72 19.90
C PHE A 398 6.97 7.64 20.10
N LEU A 399 6.24 7.93 19.01
CA LEU A 399 5.05 8.80 18.99
C LEU A 399 3.76 7.97 18.93
N PHE A 400 3.80 6.71 19.33
CA PHE A 400 2.68 5.77 19.24
C PHE A 400 1.34 6.34 19.75
N PRO A 401 1.24 6.96 20.96
CA PRO A 401 -0.04 7.48 21.44
C PRO A 401 -0.64 8.59 20.56
N LEU A 402 0.19 9.37 19.85
CA LEU A 402 -0.30 10.36 18.89
C LEU A 402 -0.98 9.71 17.68
N PHE A 403 -0.42 8.62 17.18
CA PHE A 403 -1.04 7.88 16.07
C PHE A 403 -2.28 7.11 16.52
N ALA A 404 -2.26 6.52 17.72
CA ALA A 404 -3.42 5.85 18.32
C ALA A 404 -4.59 6.80 18.62
N PHE A 405 -4.30 8.08 18.89
CA PHE A 405 -5.31 9.11 19.11
C PHE A 405 -6.12 9.47 17.86
N ILE A 406 -5.60 9.21 16.67
CA ILE A 406 -6.30 9.49 15.40
C ILE A 406 -7.49 8.54 15.27
N PRO A 407 -8.75 9.04 15.28
CA PRO A 407 -9.91 8.18 15.17
C PRO A 407 -10.03 7.59 13.75
N SER A 408 -10.66 6.41 13.64
CA SER A 408 -10.88 5.72 12.36
C SER A 408 -11.60 6.60 11.32
N ALA A 409 -12.55 7.43 11.76
CA ALA A 409 -13.25 8.39 10.90
C ALA A 409 -12.30 9.44 10.27
N ALA A 410 -11.30 9.93 11.01
CA ALA A 410 -10.31 10.85 10.46
C ALA A 410 -9.38 10.13 9.48
N ALA A 411 -8.92 8.92 9.80
CA ALA A 411 -8.10 8.09 8.92
C ALA A 411 -8.84 7.67 7.64
N ALA A 412 -10.16 7.48 7.72
CA ALA A 412 -11.02 7.14 6.58
C ALA A 412 -10.97 8.17 5.45
N SER A 413 -10.77 9.45 5.77
CA SER A 413 -10.61 10.52 4.76
C SER A 413 -9.43 10.25 3.81
N ALA A 414 -8.34 9.68 4.33
CA ALA A 414 -7.19 9.27 3.53
C ALA A 414 -7.51 8.06 2.64
N LEU A 415 -8.22 7.06 3.17
CA LEU A 415 -8.62 5.88 2.39
C LEU A 415 -9.47 6.28 1.18
N ILE A 416 -10.46 7.15 1.39
CA ILE A 416 -11.30 7.66 0.30
C ILE A 416 -10.43 8.41 -0.73
N TYR A 417 -9.53 9.28 -0.27
CA TYR A 417 -8.66 10.05 -1.16
C TYR A 417 -7.69 9.17 -1.97
N VAL A 418 -7.10 8.16 -1.34
CA VAL A 418 -6.23 7.19 -2.04
C VAL A 418 -7.00 6.42 -3.08
N GLY A 419 -8.24 6.01 -2.76
CA GLY A 419 -9.13 5.41 -3.75
C GLY A 419 -9.31 6.29 -4.99
N VAL A 420 -9.53 7.61 -4.80
CA VAL A 420 -9.61 8.59 -5.91
C VAL A 420 -8.31 8.64 -6.72
N LEU A 421 -7.14 8.57 -6.08
CA LEU A 421 -5.86 8.57 -6.80
C LEU A 421 -5.68 7.30 -7.65
N MET A 422 -6.08 6.14 -7.14
CA MET A 422 -5.99 4.87 -7.87
C MET A 422 -6.98 4.81 -9.05
N MET A 423 -8.14 5.45 -8.92
CA MET A 423 -9.14 5.57 -10.00
C MET A 423 -8.61 6.25 -11.27
N LYS A 424 -7.54 7.05 -11.20
CA LYS A 424 -6.93 7.66 -12.39
C LYS A 424 -6.51 6.64 -13.46
N ASN A 425 -6.24 5.41 -13.06
CA ASN A 425 -5.86 4.34 -13.99
C ASN A 425 -7.01 3.90 -14.92
N VAL A 426 -8.25 4.27 -14.62
CA VAL A 426 -9.44 3.91 -15.43
C VAL A 426 -9.34 4.44 -16.86
N VAL A 427 -8.69 5.57 -17.08
CA VAL A 427 -8.51 6.17 -18.41
C VAL A 427 -7.66 5.32 -19.36
N ASN A 428 -6.89 4.38 -18.81
CA ASN A 428 -6.04 3.46 -19.57
C ASN A 428 -6.80 2.21 -20.03
N ILE A 429 -8.03 2.00 -19.56
CA ILE A 429 -8.88 0.89 -19.94
C ILE A 429 -9.62 1.27 -21.22
N ASP A 430 -9.53 0.41 -22.22
CA ASP A 430 -10.25 0.57 -23.48
C ASP A 430 -11.72 0.11 -23.29
N PHE A 431 -12.60 1.08 -23.02
CA PHE A 431 -14.04 0.85 -22.86
C PHE A 431 -14.80 0.80 -24.18
N GLU A 432 -14.21 1.18 -25.32
CA GLU A 432 -14.86 1.09 -26.63
C GLU A 432 -14.96 -0.36 -27.10
N ASN A 433 -13.99 -1.18 -26.75
CA ASN A 433 -13.96 -2.59 -27.09
C ASN A 433 -14.67 -3.42 -26.00
N VAL A 434 -15.80 -4.04 -26.36
CA VAL A 434 -16.63 -4.88 -25.46
C VAL A 434 -15.83 -6.02 -24.82
N LYS A 435 -14.87 -6.61 -25.55
CA LYS A 435 -13.96 -7.65 -25.05
C LYS A 435 -13.09 -7.19 -23.89
N ASN A 436 -12.79 -5.89 -23.80
CA ASN A 436 -12.01 -5.28 -22.74
C ASN A 436 -12.90 -4.65 -21.65
N SER A 437 -13.96 -3.96 -22.07
CA SER A 437 -14.81 -3.16 -21.17
C SER A 437 -15.61 -4.01 -20.19
N VAL A 438 -16.26 -5.09 -20.68
CA VAL A 438 -17.10 -5.94 -19.81
C VAL A 438 -16.27 -6.67 -18.75
N PRO A 439 -15.17 -7.37 -19.06
CA PRO A 439 -14.35 -8.00 -18.04
C PRO A 439 -13.75 -6.97 -17.05
N SER A 440 -13.32 -5.80 -17.54
CA SER A 440 -12.79 -4.74 -16.68
C SER A 440 -13.84 -4.22 -15.71
N PHE A 441 -15.05 -3.94 -16.20
CA PHE A 441 -16.17 -3.49 -15.37
C PHE A 441 -16.52 -4.52 -14.29
N ILE A 442 -16.65 -5.78 -14.67
CA ILE A 442 -16.97 -6.87 -13.73
C ILE A 442 -15.84 -7.03 -12.70
N THR A 443 -14.56 -6.98 -13.10
CA THR A 443 -13.44 -7.01 -12.17
C THR A 443 -13.59 -5.92 -11.11
N ILE A 444 -13.81 -4.66 -11.53
CA ILE A 444 -13.90 -3.51 -10.64
C ILE A 444 -15.08 -3.61 -9.69
N ILE A 445 -16.28 -3.90 -10.22
CA ILE A 445 -17.51 -3.87 -9.43
C ILE A 445 -17.61 -5.06 -8.48
N ALA A 446 -17.15 -6.25 -8.91
CA ALA A 446 -17.20 -7.45 -8.08
C ALA A 446 -16.24 -7.37 -6.90
N MET A 447 -15.10 -6.67 -7.01
CA MET A 447 -14.22 -6.42 -5.87
C MET A 447 -14.94 -5.67 -4.75
N VAL A 448 -15.75 -4.67 -5.11
CA VAL A 448 -16.45 -3.81 -4.14
C VAL A 448 -17.67 -4.51 -3.57
N LEU A 449 -18.55 -5.01 -4.44
CA LEU A 449 -19.83 -5.61 -4.03
C LEU A 449 -19.64 -6.99 -3.38
N GLY A 450 -18.65 -7.76 -3.83
CA GLY A 450 -18.28 -9.05 -3.21
C GLY A 450 -17.43 -8.90 -1.95
N TYR A 451 -17.00 -7.68 -1.62
CA TYR A 451 -16.04 -7.43 -0.53
C TYR A 451 -14.78 -8.30 -0.63
N SER A 452 -14.39 -8.64 -1.86
CA SER A 452 -13.32 -9.60 -2.16
C SER A 452 -12.56 -9.20 -3.44
N ILE A 453 -11.30 -8.85 -3.27
CA ILE A 453 -10.41 -8.55 -4.41
C ILE A 453 -10.22 -9.81 -5.27
N THR A 454 -10.11 -10.98 -4.62
CA THR A 454 -9.93 -12.27 -5.28
C THR A 454 -11.06 -12.59 -6.24
N ASP A 455 -12.29 -12.48 -5.75
CA ASP A 455 -13.48 -12.84 -6.55
C ASP A 455 -13.66 -11.89 -7.72
N GLY A 456 -13.33 -10.60 -7.51
CA GLY A 456 -13.33 -9.62 -8.59
C GLY A 456 -12.36 -9.97 -9.71
N ILE A 457 -11.11 -10.31 -9.37
CA ILE A 457 -10.11 -10.76 -10.36
C ILE A 457 -10.57 -12.05 -11.03
N GLY A 458 -11.02 -13.04 -10.26
CA GLY A 458 -11.46 -14.33 -10.77
C GLY A 458 -12.63 -14.22 -11.75
N MET A 459 -13.67 -13.44 -11.40
CA MET A 459 -14.81 -13.19 -12.27
C MET A 459 -14.41 -12.45 -13.55
N GLY A 460 -13.53 -11.44 -13.45
CA GLY A 460 -13.05 -10.72 -14.61
C GLY A 460 -12.29 -11.60 -15.60
N ILE A 461 -11.37 -12.44 -15.09
CA ILE A 461 -10.63 -13.41 -15.91
C ILE A 461 -11.59 -14.40 -16.57
N LEU A 462 -12.53 -14.97 -15.83
CA LEU A 462 -13.50 -15.94 -16.33
C LEU A 462 -14.32 -15.33 -17.48
N ILE A 463 -14.86 -14.13 -17.30
CA ILE A 463 -15.65 -13.45 -18.32
C ILE A 463 -14.78 -13.10 -19.54
N PHE A 464 -13.53 -12.66 -19.33
CA PHE A 464 -12.62 -12.41 -20.44
C PHE A 464 -12.42 -13.66 -21.29
N PHE A 465 -12.17 -14.82 -20.69
CA PHE A 465 -12.01 -16.08 -21.42
C PHE A 465 -13.29 -16.50 -22.15
N ILE A 466 -14.46 -16.35 -21.52
CA ILE A 466 -15.75 -16.70 -22.17
C ILE A 466 -15.96 -15.81 -23.40
N LEU A 467 -15.72 -14.51 -23.30
CA LEU A 467 -15.86 -13.58 -24.43
C LEU A 467 -14.81 -13.87 -25.51
N ASP A 468 -13.58 -14.17 -25.14
CA ASP A 468 -12.52 -14.49 -26.09
C ASP A 468 -12.88 -15.74 -26.91
N LEU A 469 -13.32 -16.81 -26.27
CA LEU A 469 -13.78 -18.03 -26.93
C LEU A 469 -15.01 -17.77 -27.81
N SER A 470 -16.00 -17.01 -27.33
CA SER A 470 -17.22 -16.73 -28.07
C SER A 470 -16.95 -15.90 -29.34
N LEU A 471 -16.07 -14.88 -29.23
CA LEU A 471 -15.76 -14.01 -30.36
C LEU A 471 -14.86 -14.67 -31.39
N ILE A 472 -14.00 -15.61 -31.00
CA ILE A 472 -13.21 -16.42 -31.95
C ILE A 472 -14.14 -17.28 -32.80
N HIS A 473 -15.14 -17.94 -32.23
CA HIS A 473 -16.10 -18.76 -32.96
C HIS A 473 -17.03 -17.98 -33.89
N ILE A 474 -17.31 -16.70 -33.58
CA ILE A 474 -18.17 -15.85 -34.42
C ILE A 474 -17.36 -15.23 -35.58
N SER A 475 -16.03 -15.04 -35.40
CA SER A 475 -15.19 -14.39 -36.41
C SER A 475 -14.57 -15.36 -37.44
N GLU A 476 -14.66 -16.68 -37.24
CA GLU A 476 -14.31 -17.65 -38.28
C GLU A 476 -15.51 -17.81 -39.24
N PRO A 477 -15.44 -17.26 -40.47
CA PRO A 477 -16.44 -17.59 -41.48
C PRO A 477 -16.30 -19.09 -41.77
N THR A 478 -17.39 -19.84 -41.55
CA THR A 478 -17.52 -21.20 -42.05
C THR A 478 -17.14 -21.23 -43.54
N ARG A 479 -15.89 -21.59 -43.85
CA ARG A 479 -15.50 -21.96 -45.19
C ARG A 479 -16.16 -23.31 -45.46
N HIS A 480 -17.35 -23.27 -46.10
CA HIS A 480 -17.90 -24.36 -46.84
C HIS A 480 -17.43 -24.31 -48.29
#